data_1dc911f09e8222c4631f9f9365f284b8
#
_entry.id   1dc911f09e8222c4631f9f9365f284b8
#
_cell.length_a   1.000
_cell.length_b   1.000
_cell.length_c   1.000
_cell.angle_alpha   90.00
_cell.angle_beta   90.00
_cell.angle_gamma   90.00
#
_symmetry.space_group_name_H-M   'P 1'
#
loop_
_entity.id
_entity.type
_entity.pdbx_description
1 polymer ?
#
loop_
_entity_poly.entity_id
_entity_poly.type
_entity_poly.pdbx_seq_one_letter_code
_entity_poly.pdbx_strand_id
1 'polypeptide(L)'
;DQPRSRGLGDVYKRQDEMADKMTLLTRGYPFAFQVLGYLYWDNRKDHTLEDIMPEYDQYLDEYVYSKIWAELSSKDKEILSVISESGYQSVKDIREKLDMKPELFSVYRDRLKRKGVIDTRQYGKIAMALPRFEEYVKNRLY
;
A
#
# COMPACT_ATOMS: atom_id res chain seq x y z
N ASP A 1 26.26 19.52 -29.43
CA ASP A 1 24.83 19.50 -29.68
C ASP A 1 24.23 18.12 -29.41
N GLN A 2 24.60 17.15 -30.20
CA GLN A 2 24.06 15.79 -30.07
C GLN A 2 24.42 15.12 -28.72
N PRO A 3 25.65 15.28 -28.19
CA PRO A 3 25.96 14.74 -26.87
C PRO A 3 25.08 15.29 -25.76
N ARG A 4 24.72 16.57 -25.83
CA ARG A 4 23.78 17.18 -24.84
C ARG A 4 22.38 16.56 -24.95
N SER A 5 21.88 16.41 -26.18
CA SER A 5 20.57 15.82 -26.42
C SER A 5 20.49 14.39 -25.85
N ARG A 6 21.54 13.61 -26.07
CA ARG A 6 21.62 12.25 -25.54
C ARG A 6 21.66 12.22 -24.05
N GLY A 7 22.47 13.10 -23.43
CA GLY A 7 22.57 13.20 -21.97
C GLY A 7 21.24 13.58 -21.34
N LEU A 8 20.53 14.54 -21.93
CA LEU A 8 19.21 14.96 -21.45
C LEU A 8 18.18 13.83 -21.56
N GLY A 9 18.18 13.10 -22.68
CA GLY A 9 17.29 11.97 -22.89
C GLY A 9 17.49 10.87 -21.86
N ASP A 10 18.75 10.55 -21.54
CA ASP A 10 19.08 9.54 -20.53
C ASP A 10 18.65 9.98 -19.13
N VAL A 11 18.82 11.27 -18.80
CA VAL A 11 18.38 11.81 -17.50
C VAL A 11 16.86 11.71 -17.38
N TYR A 12 16.11 12.14 -18.37
CA TYR A 12 14.65 12.07 -18.36
C TYR A 12 14.16 10.63 -18.25
N LYS A 13 14.79 9.72 -18.99
CA LYS A 13 14.42 8.30 -18.93
C LYS A 13 14.59 7.72 -17.53
N ARG A 14 15.70 8.04 -16.87
CA ARG A 14 15.94 7.57 -15.47
C ARG A 14 14.94 8.16 -14.49
N GLN A 15 14.57 9.43 -14.67
CA GLN A 15 13.56 10.08 -13.85
C GLN A 15 12.19 9.42 -14.03
N ASP A 16 11.81 9.09 -15.27
CA ASP A 16 10.55 8.42 -15.55
C ASP A 16 10.52 7.02 -14.93
N GLU A 17 11.61 6.26 -15.06
CA GLU A 17 11.72 4.93 -14.47
C GLU A 17 11.61 4.99 -12.93
N MET A 18 12.24 5.98 -12.32
CA MET A 18 12.16 6.18 -10.87
C MET A 18 10.75 6.59 -10.44
N ALA A 19 10.11 7.47 -11.18
CA ALA A 19 8.73 7.88 -10.90
C ALA A 19 7.78 6.69 -10.99
N ASP A 20 7.97 5.82 -11.98
CA ASP A 20 7.17 4.61 -12.12
C ASP A 20 7.38 3.65 -10.95
N LYS A 21 8.62 3.46 -10.52
CA LYS A 21 8.93 2.64 -9.34
C LYS A 21 8.26 3.20 -8.08
N MET A 22 8.35 4.51 -7.87
CA MET A 22 7.72 5.17 -6.73
C MET A 22 6.21 5.02 -6.76
N THR A 23 5.60 5.14 -7.94
CA THR A 23 4.16 4.96 -8.10
C THR A 23 3.73 3.55 -7.72
N LEU A 24 4.49 2.53 -8.15
CA LEU A 24 4.20 1.14 -7.77
C LEU A 24 4.34 0.91 -6.27
N LEU A 25 5.40 1.42 -5.66
CA LEU A 25 5.67 1.23 -4.24
C LEU A 25 4.66 1.96 -3.35
N THR A 26 4.11 3.05 -3.82
CA THR A 26 3.17 3.88 -3.07
C THR A 26 1.71 3.62 -3.42
N ARG A 27 1.46 2.81 -4.45
CA ARG A 27 0.11 2.51 -4.99
C ARG A 27 -0.68 3.79 -5.29
N GLY A 28 0.02 4.87 -5.64
CA GLY A 28 -0.62 6.16 -5.93
C GLY A 28 -1.16 6.89 -4.71
N TYR A 29 -0.86 6.43 -3.50
CA TYR A 29 -1.27 7.10 -2.26
C TYR A 29 -0.42 8.36 -2.07
N PRO A 30 -1.01 9.58 -2.11
CA PRO A 30 -0.22 10.81 -2.16
C PRO A 30 0.74 11.01 -1.00
N PHE A 31 0.31 10.71 0.24
CA PHE A 31 1.18 10.86 1.40
C PHE A 31 2.40 9.93 1.29
N ALA A 32 2.17 8.68 0.90
CA ALA A 32 3.25 7.71 0.73
C ALA A 32 4.23 8.14 -0.36
N PHE A 33 3.71 8.69 -1.46
CA PHE A 33 4.56 9.19 -2.54
C PHE A 33 5.44 10.34 -2.06
N GLN A 34 4.88 11.27 -1.29
CA GLN A 34 5.62 12.39 -0.73
C GLN A 34 6.71 11.91 0.23
N VAL A 35 6.40 10.98 1.12
CA VAL A 35 7.37 10.42 2.08
C VAL A 35 8.50 9.72 1.34
N LEU A 36 8.16 8.85 0.39
CA LEU A 36 9.17 8.10 -0.36
C LEU A 36 10.05 9.04 -1.19
N GLY A 37 9.46 10.04 -1.82
CA GLY A 37 10.19 11.06 -2.57
C GLY A 37 11.15 11.84 -1.70
N TYR A 38 10.72 12.24 -0.51
CA TYR A 38 11.58 12.95 0.44
C TYR A 38 12.75 12.08 0.88
N LEU A 39 12.50 10.84 1.26
CA LEU A 39 13.55 9.93 1.71
C LEU A 39 14.54 9.61 0.60
N TYR A 40 14.04 9.40 -0.60
CA TYR A 40 14.91 9.15 -1.76
C TYR A 40 15.80 10.37 -2.04
N TRP A 41 15.22 11.56 -2.06
CA TRP A 41 15.97 12.79 -2.33
C TRP A 41 17.06 13.03 -1.29
N ASP A 42 16.73 12.82 -0.01
CA ASP A 42 17.65 13.01 1.10
C ASP A 42 18.84 12.04 1.06
N ASN A 43 18.62 10.81 0.56
CA ASN A 43 19.60 9.74 0.55
C ASN A 43 20.17 9.42 -0.84
N ARG A 44 19.82 10.20 -1.85
CA ARG A 44 20.07 9.87 -3.28
C ARG A 44 21.51 9.61 -3.66
N LYS A 45 22.47 10.17 -2.90
CA LYS A 45 23.89 10.05 -3.22
C LYS A 45 24.47 8.71 -2.80
N ASP A 46 23.99 8.16 -1.70
CA ASP A 46 24.62 7.04 -1.02
C ASP A 46 23.75 5.79 -0.96
N HIS A 47 22.46 5.90 -1.29
CA HIS A 47 21.51 4.83 -1.08
C HIS A 47 20.64 4.57 -2.30
N THR A 48 20.22 3.31 -2.45
CA THR A 48 19.22 2.92 -3.44
C THR A 48 17.82 3.06 -2.83
N LEU A 49 16.80 2.89 -3.66
CA LEU A 49 15.42 2.93 -3.19
C LEU A 49 15.16 1.84 -2.14
N GLU A 50 15.74 0.66 -2.33
CA GLU A 50 15.62 -0.47 -1.41
C GLU A 50 16.19 -0.17 -0.04
N ASP A 51 17.27 0.62 0.02
CA ASP A 51 17.94 0.97 1.28
C ASP A 51 17.09 1.86 2.18
N ILE A 52 16.17 2.64 1.60
CA ILE A 52 15.31 3.56 2.38
C ILE A 52 13.96 2.95 2.75
N MET A 53 13.67 1.73 2.31
CA MET A 53 12.37 1.09 2.58
C MET A 53 12.06 0.92 4.07
N PRO A 54 13.02 0.53 4.94
CA PRO A 54 12.72 0.42 6.36
C PRO A 54 12.27 1.75 6.98
N GLU A 55 12.90 2.84 6.60
CA GLU A 55 12.56 4.18 7.08
C GLU A 55 11.20 4.63 6.53
N TYR A 56 10.92 4.31 5.26
CA TYR A 56 9.63 4.56 4.64
C TYR A 56 8.51 3.83 5.36
N ASP A 57 8.70 2.55 5.67
CA ASP A 57 7.73 1.76 6.42
C ASP A 57 7.48 2.37 7.81
N GLN A 58 8.53 2.80 8.48
CA GLN A 58 8.43 3.42 9.80
C GLN A 58 7.59 4.70 9.76
N TYR A 59 7.80 5.54 8.76
CA TYR A 59 7.01 6.76 8.57
C TYR A 59 5.54 6.45 8.37
N LEU A 60 5.22 5.48 7.50
CA LEU A 60 3.82 5.10 7.27
C LEU A 60 3.20 4.51 8.53
N ASP A 61 3.92 3.65 9.23
CA ASP A 61 3.43 3.02 10.45
C ASP A 61 3.10 4.05 11.52
N GLU A 62 4.02 4.99 11.77
CA GLU A 62 3.86 5.97 12.85
C GLU A 62 2.82 7.04 12.53
N TYR A 63 2.82 7.56 11.32
CA TYR A 63 2.04 8.76 11.00
C TYR A 63 0.70 8.48 10.31
N VAL A 64 0.51 7.28 9.78
CA VAL A 64 -0.71 6.94 9.06
C VAL A 64 -1.37 5.69 9.60
N TYR A 65 -0.66 4.57 9.59
CA TYR A 65 -1.26 3.25 9.80
C TYR A 65 -1.65 3.01 11.27
N SER A 66 -0.90 3.53 12.22
CA SER A 66 -1.26 3.42 13.63
C SER A 66 -2.59 4.11 13.92
N LYS A 67 -2.86 5.23 13.27
CA LYS A 67 -4.12 5.97 13.41
C LYS A 67 -5.28 5.22 12.78
N ILE A 68 -5.08 4.70 11.58
CA ILE A 68 -6.10 3.89 10.89
C ILE A 68 -6.44 2.67 11.74
N TRP A 69 -5.40 1.97 12.22
CA TRP A 69 -5.58 0.76 13.03
C TRP A 69 -6.37 1.02 14.30
N ALA A 70 -6.11 2.14 14.97
CA ALA A 70 -6.79 2.50 16.20
C ALA A 70 -8.30 2.74 15.99
N GLU A 71 -8.70 3.13 14.80
CA GLU A 71 -10.11 3.39 14.48
C GLU A 71 -10.87 2.15 14.00
N LEU A 72 -10.18 1.04 13.78
CA LEU A 72 -10.78 -0.18 13.26
C LEU A 72 -11.40 -1.01 14.39
N SER A 73 -12.56 -1.60 14.12
CA SER A 73 -13.18 -2.56 15.04
C SER A 73 -12.43 -3.89 15.01
N SER A 74 -12.70 -4.75 15.99
CA SER A 74 -12.11 -6.09 16.04
C SER A 74 -12.45 -6.90 14.78
N LYS A 75 -13.67 -6.78 14.30
CA LYS A 75 -14.11 -7.47 13.08
C LYS A 75 -13.41 -6.91 11.84
N ASP A 76 -13.23 -5.58 11.75
CA ASP A 76 -12.46 -4.96 10.67
C ASP A 76 -11.03 -5.54 10.62
N LYS A 77 -10.38 -5.63 11.77
CA LYS A 77 -9.01 -6.17 11.89
C LYS A 77 -8.94 -7.64 11.46
N GLU A 78 -9.95 -8.41 11.85
CA GLU A 78 -10.07 -9.82 11.45
C GLU A 78 -10.20 -9.96 9.94
N ILE A 79 -11.04 -9.15 9.31
CA ILE A 79 -11.22 -9.16 7.86
C ILE A 79 -9.90 -8.78 7.17
N LEU A 80 -9.24 -7.72 7.63
CA LEU A 80 -7.97 -7.29 7.04
C LEU A 80 -6.88 -8.34 7.21
N SER A 81 -6.89 -9.09 8.33
CA SER A 81 -5.90 -10.15 8.52
C SER A 81 -6.06 -11.27 7.48
N VAL A 82 -7.30 -11.63 7.16
CA VAL A 82 -7.57 -12.64 6.12
C VAL A 82 -7.14 -12.11 4.75
N ILE A 83 -7.46 -10.87 4.42
CA ILE A 83 -7.09 -10.26 3.14
C ILE A 83 -5.56 -10.20 2.99
N SER A 84 -4.85 -9.98 4.09
CA SER A 84 -3.38 -9.92 4.07
C SER A 84 -2.72 -11.26 3.86
N GLU A 85 -3.44 -12.36 4.07
CA GLU A 85 -2.92 -13.70 3.81
C GLU A 85 -2.87 -13.98 2.31
N SER A 86 -1.80 -14.64 1.89
CA SER A 86 -1.65 -15.05 0.49
C SER A 86 -2.76 -16.02 0.09
N GLY A 87 -3.38 -15.77 -1.05
CA GLY A 87 -4.43 -16.63 -1.60
C GLY A 87 -5.85 -16.25 -1.27
N TYR A 88 -6.07 -15.28 -0.38
CA TYR A 88 -7.42 -14.81 -0.05
C TYR A 88 -7.68 -13.47 -0.72
N GLN A 89 -8.08 -13.51 -1.99
CA GLN A 89 -8.40 -12.33 -2.78
C GLN A 89 -9.85 -12.25 -3.22
N SER A 90 -10.53 -13.40 -3.36
CA SER A 90 -11.93 -13.39 -3.76
C SER A 90 -12.84 -13.13 -2.55
N VAL A 91 -13.91 -12.38 -2.78
CA VAL A 91 -14.92 -12.09 -1.74
C VAL A 91 -15.47 -13.40 -1.16
N LYS A 92 -15.72 -14.39 -2.02
CA LYS A 92 -16.25 -15.68 -1.59
C LYS A 92 -15.30 -16.39 -0.62
N ASP A 93 -14.00 -16.47 -0.96
CA ASP A 93 -13.03 -17.17 -0.13
C ASP A 93 -12.81 -16.46 1.20
N ILE A 94 -12.74 -15.12 1.18
CA ILE A 94 -12.59 -14.31 2.39
C ILE A 94 -13.79 -14.52 3.31
N ARG A 95 -15.00 -14.47 2.75
CA ARG A 95 -16.23 -14.63 3.51
C ARG A 95 -16.35 -16.03 4.11
N GLU A 96 -15.97 -17.05 3.36
CA GLU A 96 -15.98 -18.45 3.83
C GLU A 96 -14.97 -18.64 4.97
N LYS A 97 -13.79 -18.08 4.84
CA LYS A 97 -12.76 -18.14 5.89
C LYS A 97 -13.25 -17.48 7.19
N LEU A 98 -13.98 -16.39 7.08
CA LEU A 98 -14.51 -15.64 8.23
C LEU A 98 -15.86 -16.16 8.72
N ASP A 99 -16.47 -17.10 8.01
CA ASP A 99 -17.83 -17.60 8.30
C ASP A 99 -18.85 -16.46 8.40
N MET A 100 -18.80 -15.55 7.44
CA MET A 100 -19.69 -14.38 7.39
C MET A 100 -20.73 -14.52 6.29
N LYS A 101 -21.96 -14.13 6.61
CA LYS A 101 -23.05 -14.06 5.63
C LYS A 101 -22.81 -12.90 4.67
N PRO A 102 -23.29 -13.02 3.39
CA PRO A 102 -23.08 -11.98 2.39
C PRO A 102 -23.55 -10.59 2.82
N GLU A 103 -24.68 -10.50 3.48
CA GLU A 103 -25.28 -9.23 3.90
C GLU A 103 -24.39 -8.51 4.91
N LEU A 104 -23.93 -9.25 5.92
CA LEU A 104 -23.07 -8.68 6.95
C LEU A 104 -21.70 -8.31 6.37
N PHE A 105 -21.13 -9.18 5.55
CA PHE A 105 -19.85 -8.90 4.92
C PHE A 105 -19.90 -7.64 4.05
N SER A 106 -20.99 -7.42 3.31
CA SER A 106 -21.18 -6.22 2.49
C SER A 106 -21.11 -4.94 3.31
N VAL A 107 -21.68 -4.94 4.51
CA VAL A 107 -21.63 -3.77 5.41
C VAL A 107 -20.19 -3.44 5.79
N TYR A 108 -19.41 -4.44 6.18
CA TYR A 108 -17.99 -4.24 6.56
C TYR A 108 -17.16 -3.86 5.35
N ARG A 109 -17.38 -4.49 4.20
CA ARG A 109 -16.68 -4.17 2.96
C ARG A 109 -16.88 -2.71 2.57
N ASP A 110 -18.12 -2.22 2.60
CA ASP A 110 -18.42 -0.84 2.26
C ASP A 110 -17.76 0.14 3.23
N ARG A 111 -17.73 -0.20 4.50
CA ARG A 111 -17.09 0.61 5.53
C ARG A 111 -15.58 0.70 5.32
N LEU A 112 -14.92 -0.44 5.07
CA LEU A 112 -13.48 -0.48 4.81
C LEU A 112 -13.13 0.24 3.50
N LYS A 113 -13.99 0.11 2.50
CA LYS A 113 -13.84 0.85 1.24
C LYS A 113 -13.89 2.36 1.46
N ARG A 114 -14.86 2.83 2.25
CA ARG A 114 -14.99 4.26 2.56
C ARG A 114 -13.79 4.78 3.36
N LYS A 115 -13.21 3.94 4.21
CA LYS A 115 -11.99 4.29 4.94
C LYS A 115 -10.75 4.29 4.05
N GLY A 116 -10.85 3.78 2.83
CA GLY A 116 -9.75 3.77 1.87
C GLY A 116 -8.71 2.69 2.11
N VAL A 117 -9.00 1.69 2.94
CA VAL A 117 -8.02 0.64 3.26
C VAL A 117 -8.09 -0.56 2.32
N ILE A 118 -9.19 -0.75 1.60
CA ILE A 118 -9.33 -1.82 0.62
C ILE A 118 -9.69 -1.28 -0.76
N ASP A 119 -9.30 -2.04 -1.78
CA ASP A 119 -9.59 -1.76 -3.18
C ASP A 119 -10.57 -2.81 -3.68
N THR A 120 -11.76 -2.37 -4.11
CA THR A 120 -12.83 -3.23 -4.59
C THR A 120 -13.14 -3.03 -6.07
N ARG A 121 -12.24 -2.40 -6.81
CA ARG A 121 -12.46 -2.07 -8.24
C ARG A 121 -12.62 -3.31 -9.12
N GLN A 122 -11.97 -4.40 -8.75
CA GLN A 122 -12.10 -5.64 -9.50
C GLN A 122 -13.27 -6.45 -8.96
N TYR A 123 -14.24 -6.78 -9.82
CA TYR A 123 -15.46 -7.49 -9.43
C TYR A 123 -15.13 -8.82 -8.74
N GLY A 124 -15.79 -9.06 -7.61
CA GLY A 124 -15.64 -10.30 -6.86
C GLY A 124 -14.31 -10.44 -6.13
N LYS A 125 -13.46 -9.42 -6.14
CA LYS A 125 -12.14 -9.45 -5.49
C LYS A 125 -11.94 -8.26 -4.57
N ILE A 126 -11.09 -8.45 -3.57
CA ILE A 126 -10.70 -7.41 -2.64
C ILE A 126 -9.18 -7.44 -2.51
N ALA A 127 -8.55 -6.28 -2.55
CA ALA A 127 -7.12 -6.12 -2.33
C ALA A 127 -6.88 -5.01 -1.29
N MET A 128 -5.70 -4.99 -0.72
CA MET A 128 -5.28 -3.87 0.12
C MET A 128 -5.03 -2.65 -0.76
N ALA A 129 -5.57 -1.49 -0.36
CA ALA A 129 -5.42 -0.26 -1.12
C ALA A 129 -4.16 0.52 -0.71
N LEU A 130 -3.69 0.35 0.51
CA LEU A 130 -2.57 1.13 1.05
C LEU A 130 -1.25 0.39 0.84
N PRO A 131 -0.16 1.12 0.50
CA PRO A 131 1.12 0.48 0.24
C PRO A 131 1.68 -0.15 1.51
N ARG A 132 2.12 -1.39 1.41
CA ARG A 132 2.76 -2.17 2.47
C ARG A 132 1.90 -2.33 3.74
N PHE A 133 0.61 -2.11 3.61
CA PHE A 133 -0.31 -2.25 4.75
C PHE A 133 -0.48 -3.73 5.16
N GLU A 134 -0.33 -4.65 4.22
CA GLU A 134 -0.32 -6.10 4.51
C GLU A 134 0.74 -6.43 5.55
N GLU A 135 1.92 -5.87 5.41
CA GLU A 135 3.03 -6.08 6.34
C GLU A 135 2.70 -5.47 7.71
N TYR A 136 2.12 -4.29 7.73
CA TYR A 136 1.69 -3.66 8.97
C TYR A 136 0.67 -4.52 9.71
N VAL A 137 -0.35 -5.03 9.01
CA VAL A 137 -1.40 -5.88 9.61
C VAL A 137 -0.79 -7.15 10.17
N LYS A 138 0.07 -7.82 9.41
CA LYS A 138 0.73 -9.05 9.85
C LYS A 138 1.56 -8.83 11.12
N ASN A 139 2.30 -7.73 11.17
CA ASN A 139 3.15 -7.41 12.31
C ASN A 139 2.34 -7.08 13.57
N ARG A 140 1.14 -6.56 13.42
CA ARG A 140 0.27 -6.24 14.56
C ARG A 140 -0.42 -7.48 15.15
N LEU A 141 -0.62 -8.51 14.36
CA LEU A 141 -1.29 -9.73 14.79
C LEU A 141 -0.33 -10.72 15.48
N TYR A 142 0.94 -10.57 15.24
CA TYR A 142 1.99 -11.38 15.79
C TYR A 142 3.01 -10.54 16.56
#